data_439efeca419f0617b92fcb0f0582d76c
#
_entry.id   439efeca419f0617b92fcb0f0582d76c
#
_cell.length_a   1.000
_cell.length_b   1.000
_cell.length_c   1.000
_cell.angle_alpha   90.00
_cell.angle_beta   90.00
_cell.angle_gamma   90.00
#
_symmetry.space_group_name_H-M   'P 1'
#
loop_
_entity.id
_entity.type
_entity.pdbx_description
1 polymer ?
#
loop_
_entity_poly.entity_id
_entity_poly.type
_entity_poly.pdbx_seq_one_letter_code
_entity_poly.pdbx_strand_id
1 'polypeptide(L)'
;MGQLIVSEMVTLDGVMQAPGGPEEDTEGGFKHGGWQAPLLDEESLSLITRDIGRMDALLLGRKTYDIFAAYWPRATNNKEIADKLNNAPKYVASRSRRRLEWNNSTLIQGDVSKEVARIKQKHGEVHVIGSGNLVQTLLRHDLVDRFNLWVYPLLLGTGKRLFGEGTVPAGLRLTSSRAFPKGGIHLAYERAGKPKYALSVEAERTT
;
A
#
# COMPACT_ATOMS: atom_id res chain seq x y z
N MET A 1 11.60 -7.58 15.72
CA MET A 1 11.58 -6.38 14.85
C MET A 1 10.22 -6.36 14.16
N GLY A 2 9.53 -5.21 14.15
CA GLY A 2 8.22 -5.10 13.55
C GLY A 2 8.24 -5.29 12.03
N GLN A 3 7.07 -5.48 11.45
CA GLN A 3 6.87 -5.70 10.01
C GLN A 3 6.48 -4.41 9.30
N LEU A 4 7.02 -4.19 8.10
CA LEU A 4 6.56 -3.17 7.16
C LEU A 4 5.70 -3.83 6.09
N ILE A 5 4.43 -3.45 6.06
CA ILE A 5 3.39 -4.05 5.24
C ILE A 5 2.92 -3.03 4.20
N VAL A 6 3.07 -3.34 2.93
CA VAL A 6 2.51 -2.54 1.84
C VAL A 6 1.09 -3.06 1.56
N SER A 7 0.09 -2.22 1.82
CA SER A 7 -1.33 -2.53 1.59
C SER A 7 -1.87 -1.65 0.47
N GLU A 8 -2.20 -2.27 -0.68
CA GLU A 8 -2.56 -1.51 -1.88
C GLU A 8 -3.78 -2.08 -2.60
N MET A 9 -4.59 -1.16 -3.09
CA MET A 9 -5.67 -1.44 -4.04
C MET A 9 -5.10 -1.27 -5.45
N VAL A 10 -5.18 -2.32 -6.25
CA VAL A 10 -4.66 -2.30 -7.63
C VAL A 10 -5.67 -2.90 -8.60
N THR A 11 -5.68 -2.41 -9.81
CA THR A 11 -6.39 -3.06 -10.91
C THR A 11 -5.60 -4.26 -11.43
N LEU A 12 -6.18 -5.09 -12.28
CA LEU A 12 -5.50 -6.25 -12.86
C LEU A 12 -4.28 -5.83 -13.71
N ASP A 13 -4.28 -4.63 -14.31
CA ASP A 13 -3.12 -4.04 -14.99
C ASP A 13 -2.21 -3.21 -14.06
N GLY A 14 -2.40 -3.31 -12.73
CA GLY A 14 -1.50 -2.77 -11.71
C GLY A 14 -1.66 -1.29 -11.38
N VAL A 15 -2.70 -0.62 -11.87
CA VAL A 15 -2.98 0.79 -11.56
C VAL A 15 -3.48 0.90 -10.12
N MET A 16 -2.87 1.82 -9.35
CA MET A 16 -3.19 2.10 -7.95
C MET A 16 -3.73 3.53 -7.74
N GLN A 17 -3.81 4.34 -8.78
CA GLN A 17 -4.18 5.76 -8.68
C GLN A 17 -5.66 5.92 -8.36
N ALA A 18 -5.97 6.75 -7.35
CA ALA A 18 -7.30 7.23 -6.99
C ALA A 18 -8.39 6.12 -6.87
N PRO A 19 -8.19 5.05 -6.08
CA PRO A 19 -9.20 3.99 -5.97
C PRO A 19 -10.47 4.45 -5.28
N GLY A 20 -10.39 5.36 -4.31
CA GLY A 20 -11.49 5.69 -3.38
C GLY A 20 -12.46 6.76 -3.89
N GLY A 21 -12.02 7.71 -4.74
CA GLY A 21 -12.89 8.78 -5.19
C GLY A 21 -12.45 9.43 -6.50
N PRO A 22 -13.39 10.04 -7.26
CA PRO A 22 -13.10 10.60 -8.58
C PRO A 22 -12.08 11.75 -8.53
N GLU A 23 -12.07 12.54 -7.45
CA GLU A 23 -11.16 13.68 -7.27
C GLU A 23 -9.97 13.36 -6.35
N GLU A 24 -9.75 12.11 -5.98
CA GLU A 24 -8.71 11.71 -5.03
C GLU A 24 -7.30 12.00 -5.55
N ASP A 25 -7.01 11.66 -6.80
CA ASP A 25 -5.74 11.94 -7.47
C ASP A 25 -5.94 12.06 -8.98
N THR A 26 -6.09 13.29 -9.47
CA THR A 26 -6.29 13.61 -10.89
C THR A 26 -4.99 13.90 -11.65
N GLU A 27 -3.82 13.69 -11.03
CA GLU A 27 -2.52 13.96 -11.63
C GLU A 27 -2.34 13.21 -12.97
N GLY A 28 -1.70 13.89 -13.92
CA GLY A 28 -1.53 13.33 -15.25
C GLY A 28 -2.81 13.26 -16.10
N GLY A 29 -3.87 13.96 -15.66
CA GLY A 29 -5.18 13.92 -16.34
C GLY A 29 -5.95 12.61 -16.14
N PHE A 30 -5.67 11.87 -15.06
CA PHE A 30 -6.34 10.61 -14.75
C PHE A 30 -7.84 10.82 -14.51
N LYS A 31 -8.68 10.07 -15.25
CA LYS A 31 -10.14 10.25 -15.30
C LYS A 31 -10.92 9.08 -14.70
N HIS A 32 -10.25 8.05 -14.19
CA HIS A 32 -10.88 6.82 -13.70
C HIS A 32 -10.94 6.74 -12.17
N GLY A 33 -10.86 7.89 -11.46
CA GLY A 33 -10.92 7.89 -9.99
C GLY A 33 -12.21 7.30 -9.43
N GLY A 34 -12.13 6.68 -8.24
CA GLY A 34 -13.27 6.01 -7.59
C GLY A 34 -13.59 4.62 -8.12
N TRP A 35 -12.69 4.02 -8.89
CA TRP A 35 -12.90 2.74 -9.57
C TRP A 35 -13.13 1.55 -8.60
N GLN A 36 -12.68 1.65 -7.36
CA GLN A 36 -12.85 0.58 -6.37
C GLN A 36 -14.27 0.52 -5.79
N ALA A 37 -14.91 1.65 -5.57
CA ALA A 37 -16.16 1.75 -4.79
C ALA A 37 -17.28 0.81 -5.28
N PRO A 38 -17.56 0.66 -6.59
CA PRO A 38 -18.58 -0.28 -7.08
C PRO A 38 -18.26 -1.75 -6.81
N LEU A 39 -16.98 -2.07 -6.59
CA LEU A 39 -16.45 -3.44 -6.43
C LEU A 39 -16.25 -3.83 -4.96
N LEU A 40 -16.55 -2.94 -4.02
CA LEU A 40 -16.56 -3.27 -2.60
C LEU A 40 -17.85 -4.02 -2.24
N ASP A 41 -17.70 -5.08 -1.46
CA ASP A 41 -18.77 -5.80 -0.80
C ASP A 41 -18.54 -5.86 0.72
N GLU A 42 -19.50 -6.34 1.48
CA GLU A 42 -19.41 -6.42 2.95
C GLU A 42 -18.21 -7.26 3.42
N GLU A 43 -17.95 -8.38 2.74
CA GLU A 43 -16.88 -9.28 3.15
C GLU A 43 -15.50 -8.65 2.93
N SER A 44 -15.28 -8.01 1.76
CA SER A 44 -14.05 -7.33 1.45
C SER A 44 -13.83 -6.12 2.38
N LEU A 45 -14.88 -5.32 2.62
CA LEU A 45 -14.81 -4.20 3.55
C LEU A 45 -14.50 -4.65 4.98
N SER A 46 -15.10 -5.74 5.45
CA SER A 46 -14.82 -6.33 6.77
C SER A 46 -13.35 -6.76 6.90
N LEU A 47 -12.77 -7.37 5.85
CA LEU A 47 -11.35 -7.74 5.87
C LEU A 47 -10.44 -6.51 5.85
N ILE A 48 -10.75 -5.50 5.03
CA ILE A 48 -10.01 -4.22 4.99
C ILE A 48 -10.02 -3.56 6.38
N THR A 49 -11.19 -3.47 7.01
CA THR A 49 -11.35 -2.87 8.34
C THR A 49 -10.51 -3.61 9.39
N ARG A 50 -10.54 -4.93 9.38
CA ARG A 50 -9.73 -5.76 10.28
C ARG A 50 -8.23 -5.57 10.07
N ASP A 51 -7.77 -5.55 8.82
CA ASP A 51 -6.36 -5.37 8.50
C ASP A 51 -5.86 -3.97 8.92
N ILE A 52 -6.66 -2.92 8.68
CA ILE A 52 -6.37 -1.57 9.17
C ILE A 52 -6.41 -1.53 10.70
N GLY A 53 -7.32 -2.25 11.34
CA GLY A 53 -7.42 -2.33 12.80
C GLY A 53 -6.13 -2.85 13.48
N ARG A 54 -5.37 -3.73 12.81
CA ARG A 54 -4.11 -4.29 13.30
C ARG A 54 -2.91 -3.36 13.17
N MET A 55 -3.00 -2.33 12.35
CA MET A 55 -1.93 -1.38 12.11
C MET A 55 -1.53 -0.63 13.38
N ASP A 56 -0.24 -0.65 13.75
CA ASP A 56 0.28 0.16 14.87
C ASP A 56 0.72 1.55 14.44
N ALA A 57 1.20 1.70 13.21
CA ALA A 57 1.62 2.97 12.64
C ALA A 57 1.42 3.02 11.13
N LEU A 58 1.25 4.23 10.60
CA LEU A 58 1.08 4.50 9.16
C LEU A 58 2.31 5.21 8.62
N LEU A 59 2.86 4.72 7.52
CA LEU A 59 3.97 5.35 6.80
C LEU A 59 3.49 5.85 5.44
N LEU A 60 3.62 7.14 5.19
CA LEU A 60 3.06 7.81 4.02
C LEU A 60 4.12 8.61 3.26
N GLY A 61 4.01 8.63 1.95
CA GLY A 61 4.59 9.69 1.13
C GLY A 61 3.74 10.97 1.20
N ARG A 62 4.36 12.10 0.85
CA ARG A 62 3.71 13.42 0.93
C ARG A 62 2.33 13.47 0.27
N LYS A 63 2.21 12.95 -0.96
CA LYS A 63 0.96 13.08 -1.73
C LYS A 63 -0.19 12.31 -1.07
N THR A 64 0.04 11.07 -0.70
CA THR A 64 -0.96 10.26 0.01
C THR A 64 -1.30 10.89 1.37
N TYR A 65 -0.30 11.44 2.07
CA TYR A 65 -0.55 12.19 3.30
C TYR A 65 -1.52 13.37 3.06
N ASP A 66 -1.29 14.16 2.00
CA ASP A 66 -2.13 15.31 1.68
C ASP A 66 -3.58 14.88 1.38
N ILE A 67 -3.77 13.82 0.61
CA ILE A 67 -5.08 13.23 0.30
C ILE A 67 -5.77 12.73 1.58
N PHE A 68 -5.08 11.93 2.38
CA PHE A 68 -5.63 11.33 3.60
C PHE A 68 -5.95 12.36 4.68
N ALA A 69 -5.10 13.36 4.88
CA ALA A 69 -5.30 14.45 5.82
C ALA A 69 -6.50 15.35 5.46
N ALA A 70 -6.82 15.46 4.17
CA ALA A 70 -8.00 16.18 3.72
C ALA A 70 -9.30 15.39 3.93
N TYR A 71 -9.27 14.07 3.83
CA TYR A 71 -10.45 13.20 3.84
C TYR A 71 -10.77 12.61 5.23
N TRP A 72 -9.84 11.87 5.84
CA TRP A 72 -10.11 11.01 7.00
C TRP A 72 -10.57 11.77 8.25
N PRO A 73 -10.09 13.00 8.57
CA PRO A 73 -10.61 13.76 9.72
C PRO A 73 -12.08 14.15 9.61
N ARG A 74 -12.63 14.15 8.40
CA ARG A 74 -14.03 14.53 8.11
C ARG A 74 -14.89 13.37 7.65
N ALA A 75 -14.32 12.17 7.53
CA ALA A 75 -15.04 11.01 7.03
C ALA A 75 -16.13 10.57 8.03
N THR A 76 -17.36 10.45 7.55
CA THR A 76 -18.53 10.02 8.33
C THR A 76 -18.91 8.56 8.06
N ASN A 77 -18.52 8.03 6.90
CA ASN A 77 -18.62 6.63 6.53
C ASN A 77 -17.37 5.87 6.98
N ASN A 78 -17.47 4.55 7.10
CA ASN A 78 -16.37 3.67 7.55
C ASN A 78 -15.70 4.19 8.84
N LYS A 79 -16.52 4.54 9.83
CA LYS A 79 -16.06 5.22 11.06
C LYS A 79 -14.92 4.48 11.76
N GLU A 80 -14.93 3.16 11.79
CA GLU A 80 -13.90 2.35 12.43
C GLU A 80 -12.53 2.55 11.75
N ILE A 81 -12.51 2.57 10.42
CA ILE A 81 -11.31 2.88 9.63
C ILE A 81 -10.84 4.32 9.88
N ALA A 82 -11.78 5.28 9.83
CA ALA A 82 -11.48 6.69 10.07
C ALA A 82 -10.88 6.92 11.46
N ASP A 83 -11.48 6.36 12.50
CA ASP A 83 -11.01 6.46 13.88
C ASP A 83 -9.59 5.87 14.02
N LYS A 84 -9.34 4.70 13.43
CA LYS A 84 -8.02 4.06 13.46
C LYS A 84 -6.97 4.92 12.77
N LEU A 85 -7.23 5.39 11.53
CA LEU A 85 -6.30 6.21 10.78
C LEU A 85 -6.05 7.58 11.43
N ASN A 86 -7.07 8.20 12.02
CA ASN A 86 -6.92 9.47 12.73
C ASN A 86 -6.09 9.34 14.00
N ASN A 87 -6.21 8.24 14.74
CA ASN A 87 -5.53 8.05 16.02
C ASN A 87 -4.15 7.39 15.92
N ALA A 88 -3.88 6.58 14.89
CA ALA A 88 -2.58 5.94 14.71
C ALA A 88 -1.43 6.96 14.56
N PRO A 89 -0.22 6.67 15.05
CA PRO A 89 0.98 7.42 14.70
C PRO A 89 1.23 7.37 13.18
N LYS A 90 1.53 8.53 12.60
CA LYS A 90 1.81 8.68 11.17
C LYS A 90 3.23 9.20 10.95
N TYR A 91 3.96 8.55 10.07
CA TYR A 91 5.29 8.96 9.64
C TYR A 91 5.25 9.37 8.17
N VAL A 92 5.70 10.57 7.86
CA VAL A 92 5.54 11.16 6.53
C VAL A 92 6.90 11.41 5.88
N ALA A 93 7.18 10.69 4.81
CA ALA A 93 8.37 10.91 3.99
C ALA A 93 8.12 12.07 3.01
N SER A 94 8.78 13.20 3.23
CA SER A 94 8.67 14.37 2.36
C SER A 94 9.96 15.18 2.31
N ARG A 95 10.36 15.60 1.11
CA ARG A 95 11.49 16.52 0.91
C ARG A 95 11.07 18.00 0.90
N SER A 96 9.78 18.28 0.69
CA SER A 96 9.25 19.65 0.51
C SER A 96 8.34 20.12 1.65
N ARG A 97 7.67 19.20 2.34
CA ARG A 97 6.80 19.58 3.47
C ARG A 97 7.64 20.00 4.67
N ARG A 98 7.16 21.05 5.35
CA ARG A 98 7.76 21.59 6.58
C ARG A 98 6.85 21.42 7.80
N ARG A 99 5.54 21.31 7.58
CA ARG A 99 4.53 21.21 8.63
C ARG A 99 3.50 20.15 8.28
N LEU A 100 3.06 19.39 9.28
CA LEU A 100 2.02 18.37 9.20
C LEU A 100 0.88 18.80 10.13
N GLU A 101 -0.36 18.77 9.61
CA GLU A 101 -1.54 19.26 10.33
C GLU A 101 -2.46 18.13 10.80
N TRP A 102 -2.35 16.94 10.18
CA TRP A 102 -3.11 15.79 10.61
C TRP A 102 -2.54 15.25 11.92
N ASN A 103 -3.45 14.98 12.88
CA ASN A 103 -3.08 14.55 14.23
C ASN A 103 -2.08 13.36 14.24
N ASN A 104 -1.22 13.29 15.25
CA ASN A 104 -0.22 12.24 15.45
C ASN A 104 0.74 12.03 14.25
N SER A 105 1.04 13.08 13.50
CA SER A 105 1.93 13.02 12.34
C SER A 105 3.33 13.51 12.65
N THR A 106 4.34 12.75 12.22
CA THR A 106 5.77 13.06 12.36
C THR A 106 6.43 13.09 10.99
N LEU A 107 7.13 14.19 10.67
CA LEU A 107 7.90 14.30 9.45
C LEU A 107 9.19 13.49 9.57
N ILE A 108 9.44 12.60 8.61
CA ILE A 108 10.72 11.90 8.49
C ILE A 108 11.75 12.91 7.97
N GLN A 109 12.81 13.11 8.77
CA GLN A 109 13.95 13.96 8.42
C GLN A 109 15.16 13.09 8.07
N GLY A 110 15.83 13.44 6.95
CA GLY A 110 17.04 12.74 6.53
C GLY A 110 16.80 11.47 5.72
N ASP A 111 17.55 10.42 6.01
CA ASP A 111 17.54 9.16 5.28
C ASP A 111 16.31 8.32 5.63
N VAL A 112 15.40 8.20 4.67
CA VAL A 112 14.14 7.45 4.83
C VAL A 112 14.40 5.99 5.23
N SER A 113 15.44 5.35 4.70
CA SER A 113 15.70 3.93 4.98
C SER A 113 16.10 3.71 6.44
N LYS A 114 16.94 4.59 6.99
CA LYS A 114 17.34 4.53 8.40
C LYS A 114 16.19 4.82 9.34
N GLU A 115 15.37 5.82 9.01
CA GLU A 115 14.20 6.15 9.85
C GLU A 115 13.15 5.05 9.82
N VAL A 116 12.88 4.44 8.66
CA VAL A 116 11.95 3.30 8.57
C VAL A 116 12.45 2.11 9.39
N ALA A 117 13.75 1.83 9.38
CA ALA A 117 14.31 0.79 10.24
C ALA A 117 14.07 1.07 11.74
N ARG A 118 14.19 2.33 12.18
CA ARG A 118 13.86 2.76 13.56
C ARG A 118 12.36 2.66 13.88
N ILE A 119 11.51 3.04 12.92
CA ILE A 119 10.05 2.93 13.06
C ILE A 119 9.64 1.47 13.26
N LYS A 120 10.21 0.53 12.48
CA LYS A 120 9.99 -0.92 12.65
C LYS A 120 10.43 -1.46 14.02
N GLN A 121 11.37 -0.81 14.69
CA GLN A 121 11.77 -1.20 16.07
C GLN A 121 10.75 -0.76 17.12
N LYS A 122 9.97 0.29 16.85
CA LYS A 122 8.99 0.86 17.77
C LYS A 122 7.59 0.27 17.64
N HIS A 123 7.26 -0.31 16.50
CA HIS A 123 5.91 -0.75 16.16
C HIS A 123 5.92 -2.19 15.68
N GLY A 124 4.87 -2.94 15.97
CA GLY A 124 4.69 -4.33 15.51
C GLY A 124 4.33 -4.39 14.03
N GLU A 125 3.28 -3.67 13.61
CA GLU A 125 2.83 -3.59 12.21
C GLU A 125 2.81 -2.13 11.73
N VAL A 126 3.70 -1.81 10.78
CA VAL A 126 3.74 -0.50 10.10
C VAL A 126 3.15 -0.66 8.70
N HIS A 127 2.04 0.03 8.43
CA HIS A 127 1.40 -0.05 7.12
C HIS A 127 1.83 1.11 6.22
N VAL A 128 2.07 0.79 4.96
CA VAL A 128 2.17 1.74 3.85
C VAL A 128 0.91 1.57 3.01
N ILE A 129 0.13 2.62 2.90
CA ILE A 129 -1.07 2.66 2.06
C ILE A 129 -0.86 3.76 1.03
N GLY A 130 -1.08 3.47 -0.25
CA GLY A 130 -0.73 4.38 -1.33
C GLY A 130 0.79 4.58 -1.44
N SER A 131 1.19 5.78 -1.90
CA SER A 131 2.60 6.21 -1.86
C SER A 131 3.55 5.43 -2.77
N GLY A 132 3.17 5.12 -4.02
CA GLY A 132 3.93 4.28 -4.95
C GLY A 132 5.42 4.64 -5.04
N ASN A 133 5.79 5.92 -5.11
CA ASN A 133 7.20 6.34 -5.12
C ASN A 133 7.94 5.99 -3.83
N LEU A 134 7.27 6.06 -2.68
CA LEU A 134 7.84 5.62 -1.40
C LEU A 134 8.03 4.10 -1.41
N VAL A 135 7.04 3.34 -1.88
CA VAL A 135 7.14 1.88 -2.02
C VAL A 135 8.35 1.48 -2.86
N GLN A 136 8.61 2.15 -3.99
CA GLN A 136 9.81 1.90 -4.80
C GLN A 136 11.11 2.18 -4.02
N THR A 137 11.11 3.20 -3.17
CA THR A 137 12.27 3.47 -2.30
C THR A 137 12.45 2.37 -1.25
N LEU A 138 11.37 1.94 -0.62
CA LEU A 138 11.40 0.85 0.38
C LEU A 138 11.87 -0.48 -0.23
N LEU A 139 11.46 -0.78 -1.45
CA LEU A 139 11.91 -1.96 -2.20
C LEU A 139 13.42 -1.92 -2.50
N ARG A 140 13.94 -0.77 -2.95
CA ARG A 140 15.39 -0.62 -3.20
C ARG A 140 16.26 -0.85 -1.97
N HIS A 141 15.71 -0.55 -0.79
CA HIS A 141 16.42 -0.71 0.50
C HIS A 141 16.03 -2.00 1.24
N ASP A 142 15.32 -2.91 0.61
CA ASP A 142 14.93 -4.20 1.19
C ASP A 142 14.16 -4.10 2.51
N LEU A 143 13.26 -3.11 2.63
CA LEU A 143 12.57 -2.80 3.88
C LEU A 143 11.15 -3.39 3.97
N VAL A 144 10.56 -3.77 2.84
CA VAL A 144 9.20 -4.34 2.81
C VAL A 144 9.25 -5.80 3.21
N ASP A 145 8.49 -6.18 4.24
CA ASP A 145 8.39 -7.56 4.71
C ASP A 145 7.21 -8.31 4.06
N ARG A 146 6.09 -7.58 3.87
CA ARG A 146 4.84 -8.18 3.41
C ARG A 146 4.07 -7.26 2.47
N PHE A 147 3.32 -7.86 1.56
CA PHE A 147 2.34 -7.18 0.70
C PHE A 147 0.95 -7.73 0.99
N ASN A 148 -0.01 -6.83 1.18
CA ASN A 148 -1.44 -7.10 1.14
C ASN A 148 -2.00 -6.41 -0.09
N LEU A 149 -2.23 -7.17 -1.16
CA LEU A 149 -2.69 -6.63 -2.44
C LEU A 149 -4.16 -6.97 -2.65
N TRP A 150 -4.94 -5.94 -2.91
CA TRP A 150 -6.34 -6.04 -3.31
C TRP A 150 -6.41 -5.83 -4.82
N VAL A 151 -6.54 -6.92 -5.56
CA VAL A 151 -6.57 -6.92 -7.03
C VAL A 151 -8.01 -6.89 -7.49
N TYR A 152 -8.36 -5.88 -8.28
CA TYR A 152 -9.72 -5.69 -8.79
C TYR A 152 -9.80 -6.00 -10.29
N PRO A 153 -10.93 -6.57 -10.78
CA PRO A 153 -11.09 -7.07 -12.14
C PRO A 153 -11.32 -5.93 -13.15
N LEU A 154 -10.38 -5.01 -13.24
CA LEU A 154 -10.41 -3.85 -14.13
C LEU A 154 -9.09 -3.71 -14.87
N LEU A 155 -9.18 -3.18 -16.09
CA LEU A 155 -8.06 -2.71 -16.90
C LEU A 155 -8.30 -1.22 -17.19
N LEU A 156 -7.43 -0.34 -16.73
CA LEU A 156 -7.56 1.11 -16.92
C LEU A 156 -6.59 1.65 -17.96
N GLY A 157 -5.50 0.92 -18.26
CA GLY A 157 -4.52 1.26 -19.30
C GLY A 157 -3.62 2.45 -18.94
N THR A 158 -4.12 3.41 -18.17
CA THR A 158 -3.41 4.64 -17.75
C THR A 158 -3.44 4.78 -16.25
N GLY A 159 -2.55 5.64 -15.70
CA GLY A 159 -2.47 5.92 -14.27
C GLY A 159 -1.17 5.40 -13.62
N LYS A 160 -1.00 5.75 -12.35
CA LYS A 160 0.16 5.31 -11.54
C LYS A 160 0.03 3.84 -11.20
N ARG A 161 1.10 3.08 -11.44
CA ARG A 161 1.17 1.64 -11.11
C ARG A 161 1.99 1.41 -9.86
N LEU A 162 1.62 0.40 -9.09
CA LEU A 162 2.36 -0.03 -7.90
C LEU A 162 3.73 -0.57 -8.30
N PHE A 163 3.78 -1.48 -9.26
CA PHE A 163 5.00 -2.04 -9.83
C PHE A 163 5.17 -1.52 -11.25
N GLY A 164 5.93 -0.44 -11.37
CA GLY A 164 6.24 0.18 -12.65
C GLY A 164 7.59 -0.27 -13.19
N GLU A 165 8.00 0.32 -14.30
CA GLU A 165 9.33 0.13 -14.87
C GLU A 165 10.43 0.49 -13.85
N GLY A 166 11.48 -0.33 -13.75
CA GLY A 166 12.57 -0.16 -12.80
C GLY A 166 12.27 -0.67 -11.37
N THR A 167 11.13 -1.34 -11.15
CA THR A 167 10.89 -2.05 -9.88
C THR A 167 11.98 -3.11 -9.65
N VAL A 168 12.56 -3.11 -8.45
CA VAL A 168 13.61 -4.07 -8.09
C VAL A 168 13.03 -5.49 -8.07
N PRO A 169 13.61 -6.46 -8.81
CA PRO A 169 13.14 -7.82 -8.79
C PRO A 169 13.23 -8.45 -7.39
N ALA A 170 12.14 -9.09 -6.95
CA ALA A 170 12.05 -9.78 -5.68
C ALA A 170 11.24 -11.06 -5.81
N GLY A 171 11.66 -12.13 -5.15
CA GLY A 171 10.85 -13.33 -4.97
C GLY A 171 9.82 -13.10 -3.88
N LEU A 172 8.59 -13.57 -4.11
CA LEU A 172 7.49 -13.47 -3.17
C LEU A 172 6.90 -14.86 -2.94
N ARG A 173 6.48 -15.13 -1.70
CA ARG A 173 5.77 -16.35 -1.32
C ARG A 173 4.34 -15.99 -0.92
N LEU A 174 3.37 -16.57 -1.61
CA LEU A 174 1.96 -16.41 -1.27
C LEU A 174 1.68 -17.06 0.11
N THR A 175 1.10 -16.30 1.01
CA THR A 175 0.72 -16.76 2.35
C THR A 175 -0.79 -16.89 2.52
N SER A 176 -1.56 -16.11 1.77
CA SER A 176 -3.02 -16.17 1.76
C SER A 176 -3.57 -15.61 0.45
N SER A 177 -4.67 -16.20 -0.02
CA SER A 177 -5.48 -15.65 -1.11
C SER A 177 -6.96 -15.81 -0.78
N ARG A 178 -7.78 -14.80 -1.13
CA ARG A 178 -9.22 -14.84 -0.96
C ARG A 178 -9.90 -14.07 -2.08
N ALA A 179 -10.82 -14.73 -2.78
CA ALA A 179 -11.72 -14.09 -3.72
C ALA A 179 -12.99 -13.59 -3.02
N PHE A 180 -13.57 -12.52 -3.56
CA PHE A 180 -14.78 -11.87 -3.04
C PHE A 180 -15.88 -11.84 -4.09
N PRO A 181 -17.17 -11.75 -3.66
CA PRO A 181 -18.32 -11.86 -4.54
C PRO A 181 -18.31 -10.90 -5.75
N LYS A 182 -17.81 -9.67 -5.56
CA LYS A 182 -17.71 -8.67 -6.64
C LYS A 182 -16.43 -8.79 -7.49
N GLY A 183 -15.72 -9.91 -7.40
CA GLY A 183 -14.56 -10.23 -8.24
C GLY A 183 -13.22 -9.67 -7.74
N GLY A 184 -13.18 -8.93 -6.63
CA GLY A 184 -11.94 -8.55 -5.98
C GLY A 184 -11.21 -9.77 -5.41
N ILE A 185 -9.88 -9.73 -5.38
CA ILE A 185 -9.03 -10.78 -4.80
C ILE A 185 -8.05 -10.13 -3.82
N HIS A 186 -8.03 -10.59 -2.58
CA HIS A 186 -6.98 -10.25 -1.63
C HIS A 186 -5.86 -11.28 -1.71
N LEU A 187 -4.63 -10.81 -1.83
CA LEU A 187 -3.41 -11.61 -1.90
C LEU A 187 -2.43 -11.11 -0.84
N ALA A 188 -2.04 -12.00 0.07
CA ALA A 188 -0.98 -11.70 1.02
C ALA A 188 0.31 -12.42 0.60
N TYR A 189 1.39 -11.65 0.46
CA TYR A 189 2.71 -12.16 0.12
C TYR A 189 3.73 -11.76 1.17
N GLU A 190 4.68 -12.63 1.43
CA GLU A 190 5.92 -12.34 2.14
C GLU A 190 7.12 -12.37 1.19
N ARG A 191 8.16 -11.64 1.54
CA ARG A 191 9.40 -11.69 0.78
C ARG A 191 10.04 -13.07 0.88
N ALA A 192 10.52 -13.56 -0.27
CA ALA A 192 11.21 -14.84 -0.42
C ALA A 192 12.62 -14.69 -1.05
N GLY A 193 13.23 -13.51 -0.85
CA GLY A 193 14.58 -13.23 -1.34
C GLY A 193 14.63 -12.79 -2.81
N LYS A 194 15.65 -13.22 -3.52
CA LYS A 194 15.82 -12.93 -4.96
C LYS A 194 15.00 -13.91 -5.80
N PRO A 195 14.49 -13.47 -6.97
CA PRO A 195 13.84 -14.39 -7.89
C PRO A 195 14.80 -15.50 -8.32
N LYS A 196 14.28 -16.71 -8.48
CA LYS A 196 15.00 -17.83 -9.08
C LYS A 196 14.60 -17.93 -10.55
N TYR A 197 15.56 -18.11 -11.42
CA TYR A 197 15.34 -18.28 -12.86
C TYR A 197 15.85 -19.65 -13.28
N ALA A 198 15.02 -20.44 -13.98
CA ALA A 198 15.47 -21.67 -14.60
C ALA A 198 16.23 -21.34 -15.90
N LEU A 199 17.30 -22.09 -16.18
CA LEU A 199 18.06 -21.98 -17.44
C LEU A 199 17.31 -22.64 -18.60
N SER A 200 16.48 -23.67 -18.31
CA SER A 200 15.55 -24.31 -19.24
C SER A 200 14.44 -25.04 -18.46
N VAL A 201 13.29 -25.31 -19.11
CA VAL A 201 12.17 -26.05 -18.50
C VAL A 201 12.55 -27.51 -18.18
N GLU A 202 13.62 -28.06 -18.79
CA GLU A 202 14.11 -29.41 -18.57
C GLU A 202 14.99 -29.57 -17.31
N ALA A 203 15.55 -28.47 -16.78
CA ALA A 203 16.44 -28.48 -15.62
C ALA A 203 15.73 -28.80 -14.28
N GLU A 204 14.41 -28.75 -14.21
CA GLU A 204 13.65 -29.01 -12.97
C GLU A 204 13.13 -30.44 -12.82
N ARG A 205 13.35 -31.35 -13.81
CA ARG A 205 12.86 -32.72 -13.76
C ARG A 205 13.86 -33.75 -13.20
N THR A 206 15.01 -33.28 -12.70
CA THR A 206 16.12 -34.17 -12.27
C THR A 206 16.52 -33.99 -10.81
N THR A 207 15.56 -33.69 -9.91
CA THR A 207 15.80 -33.75 -8.45
C THR A 207 14.68 -34.47 -7.74
#